data_df582a07dbc4d0fb79c502908df14245
#
_entry.id   df582a07dbc4d0fb79c502908df14245
#
_cell.length_a   1.000
_cell.length_b   1.000
_cell.length_c   1.000
_cell.angle_alpha   90.00
_cell.angle_beta   90.00
_cell.angle_gamma   90.00
#
_symmetry.space_group_name_H-M   'P 1'
#
loop_
_entity.id
_entity.type
_entity.pdbx_description
1 polymer ?
#
loop_
_entity_poly.entity_id
_entity_poly.type
_entity_poly.pdbx_seq_one_letter_code
_entity_poly.pdbx_strand_id
1 'polypeptide(L)'
;VQKLFWRNRSAMNQPNLPNTTLHGIEDVQNTPDVRHLDINKVGIKSIRHPVIVKDKSGGEQSTVAVFDMYVHLPHSFKGTHMSRFVEILNMNERAISIESFETVLHEMVKRLEADSGYVEMRFPYFVNKSAPVSGVKSLLDYDVTFIGEIKNGKFSITVKVLVPVTSLCPCSKKISDYGAHNQRSHVTVTALINDFIWIEDIIDLVEKQASCELYGLLKRPDEKFVTERAYDNPKFVEDMVRDVASQLNAEKRIDAYIVESENFESIHNHSAYALIEKDKRKNK
;
A
#
# COMPACT_ATOMS: atom_id res chain seq x y z
N VAL A 1 -16.95 -26.44 27.36
CA VAL A 1 -16.77 -25.69 28.60
C VAL A 1 -15.28 -25.64 28.94
N GLN A 2 -14.52 -24.72 28.35
CA GLN A 2 -13.20 -24.31 28.85
C GLN A 2 -13.02 -22.85 28.59
N LYS A 3 -13.10 -22.05 29.67
CA LYS A 3 -12.72 -20.63 29.71
C LYS A 3 -11.21 -20.55 29.51
N LEU A 4 -10.74 -20.09 28.36
CA LEU A 4 -9.37 -19.67 28.19
C LEU A 4 -9.22 -18.25 28.73
N PHE A 5 -8.45 -18.16 29.81
CA PHE A 5 -8.01 -16.94 30.45
C PHE A 5 -7.03 -16.19 29.55
N TRP A 6 -7.43 -15.03 29.05
CA TRP A 6 -6.48 -13.99 28.68
C TRP A 6 -6.32 -13.05 29.88
N ARG A 7 -5.27 -13.27 30.66
CA ARG A 7 -4.82 -12.31 31.64
C ARG A 7 -4.17 -11.13 30.95
N ASN A 8 -4.67 -9.92 31.26
CA ASN A 8 -3.95 -8.67 31.10
C ASN A 8 -2.47 -8.86 31.53
N ARG A 9 -1.55 -8.72 30.57
CA ARG A 9 -0.16 -8.44 30.88
C ARG A 9 0.09 -6.97 30.51
N SER A 10 -0.34 -6.08 31.39
CA SER A 10 0.29 -4.80 31.58
C SER A 10 1.74 -5.03 32.04
N ALA A 11 2.66 -4.26 31.48
CA ALA A 11 4.08 -4.21 31.82
C ALA A 11 4.87 -5.51 31.51
N MET A 12 5.21 -5.75 30.26
CA MET A 12 6.46 -6.42 29.99
C MET A 12 7.58 -5.41 30.31
N ASN A 13 8.32 -5.74 31.38
CA ASN A 13 9.58 -5.10 31.75
C ASN A 13 10.40 -4.86 30.48
N GLN A 14 10.65 -3.60 30.18
CA GLN A 14 11.80 -3.25 29.37
C GLN A 14 13.02 -3.84 30.08
N PRO A 15 13.82 -4.69 29.46
CA PRO A 15 15.10 -4.99 30.01
C PRO A 15 15.84 -3.65 30.08
N ASN A 16 16.09 -3.15 31.28
CA ASN A 16 17.17 -2.22 31.52
C ASN A 16 18.45 -2.97 31.10
N LEU A 17 18.76 -2.93 29.82
CA LEU A 17 20.10 -3.23 29.37
C LEU A 17 20.98 -2.15 30.00
N PRO A 18 21.87 -2.51 30.90
CA PRO A 18 22.83 -1.57 31.44
C PRO A 18 23.55 -0.98 30.21
N ASN A 19 23.83 0.31 30.24
CA ASN A 19 24.82 0.98 29.41
C ASN A 19 26.20 0.42 29.78
N THR A 20 26.41 -0.86 29.55
CA THR A 20 27.72 -1.48 29.54
C THR A 20 28.31 -1.10 28.18
N THR A 21 29.04 0.02 28.16
CA THR A 21 30.19 0.14 27.30
C THR A 21 30.97 -1.16 27.45
N LEU A 22 30.82 -2.06 26.49
CA LEU A 22 31.68 -3.21 26.31
C LEU A 22 33.05 -2.61 25.94
N HIS A 23 33.82 -2.22 26.97
CA HIS A 23 35.18 -1.71 26.81
C HIS A 23 36.00 -2.77 26.10
N GLY A 24 36.30 -2.56 24.84
CA GLY A 24 37.24 -3.36 24.07
C GLY A 24 36.75 -3.91 22.71
N ILE A 25 35.49 -3.70 22.32
CA ILE A 25 35.03 -4.10 20.98
C ILE A 25 34.96 -2.85 20.10
N GLU A 26 35.79 -2.80 19.06
CA GLU A 26 35.86 -1.70 18.10
C GLU A 26 34.57 -1.64 17.27
N ASP A 27 33.96 -0.44 17.16
CA ASP A 27 32.83 -0.18 16.27
C ASP A 27 33.35 0.03 14.82
N VAL A 28 33.53 -1.06 14.12
CA VAL A 28 34.06 -1.09 12.75
C VAL A 28 33.13 -0.35 11.76
N GLN A 29 31.83 -0.20 12.07
CA GLN A 29 30.88 0.46 11.17
C GLN A 29 31.09 1.97 11.10
N ASN A 30 31.58 2.59 12.17
CA ASN A 30 31.89 4.02 12.25
C ASN A 30 33.31 4.37 11.71
N THR A 31 34.04 3.42 11.15
CA THR A 31 35.33 3.70 10.54
C THR A 31 35.16 4.30 9.13
N PRO A 32 36.08 5.19 8.67
CA PRO A 32 36.01 5.72 7.30
C PRO A 32 36.16 4.64 6.24
N ASP A 33 35.46 4.78 5.12
CA ASP A 33 35.64 3.91 3.96
C ASP A 33 36.67 4.53 3.00
N VAL A 34 37.65 3.72 2.57
CA VAL A 34 38.75 4.17 1.70
C VAL A 34 38.37 4.30 0.22
N ARG A 35 37.18 3.79 -0.17
CA ARG A 35 36.73 3.81 -1.57
C ARG A 35 36.04 5.11 -1.97
N HIS A 36 35.63 5.94 -0.99
CA HIS A 36 34.96 7.23 -1.19
C HIS A 36 33.68 7.14 -2.07
N LEU A 37 32.86 6.10 -1.86
CA LEU A 37 31.59 5.88 -2.58
C LEU A 37 30.43 5.95 -1.61
N ASP A 38 29.49 6.85 -1.89
CA ASP A 38 28.22 6.93 -1.16
C ASP A 38 27.33 5.72 -1.51
N ILE A 39 26.57 5.23 -0.53
CA ILE A 39 25.57 4.19 -0.75
C ILE A 39 24.18 4.83 -0.72
N ASN A 40 23.47 4.84 -1.85
CA ASN A 40 22.18 5.50 -1.99
C ASN A 40 21.09 4.89 -1.08
N LYS A 41 21.09 3.57 -0.88
CA LYS A 41 20.16 2.85 -0.01
C LYS A 41 20.90 1.70 0.69
N VAL A 42 20.97 1.74 2.01
CA VAL A 42 21.46 0.66 2.86
C VAL A 42 20.48 0.45 4.01
N GLY A 43 20.18 -0.79 4.36
CA GLY A 43 19.25 -1.10 5.44
C GLY A 43 18.73 -2.53 5.40
N ILE A 44 17.51 -2.74 5.90
CA ILE A 44 16.89 -4.06 5.99
C ILE A 44 15.77 -4.21 4.96
N LYS A 45 15.56 -5.44 4.50
CA LYS A 45 14.55 -5.77 3.49
C LYS A 45 13.71 -6.97 3.91
N SER A 46 12.42 -6.91 3.55
CA SER A 46 11.47 -8.03 3.71
C SER A 46 11.26 -8.51 5.16
N ILE A 47 11.40 -7.59 6.13
CA ILE A 47 11.08 -7.91 7.52
C ILE A 47 9.56 -7.90 7.72
N ARG A 48 9.02 -8.98 8.29
CA ARG A 48 7.60 -9.07 8.63
C ARG A 48 7.36 -8.57 10.05
N HIS A 49 6.35 -7.71 10.20
CA HIS A 49 5.98 -7.17 11.51
C HIS A 49 4.45 -7.10 11.63
N PRO A 50 3.86 -7.48 12.79
CA PRO A 50 2.43 -7.32 13.00
C PRO A 50 2.09 -5.84 13.16
N VAL A 51 1.05 -5.39 12.45
CA VAL A 51 0.57 -4.00 12.48
C VAL A 51 -0.93 -3.95 12.70
N ILE A 52 -1.41 -2.81 13.16
CA ILE A 52 -2.84 -2.49 13.24
C ILE A 52 -3.09 -1.30 12.32
N VAL A 53 -4.01 -1.45 11.37
CA VAL A 53 -4.38 -0.40 10.42
C VAL A 53 -5.77 0.09 10.76
N LYS A 54 -5.96 1.42 10.82
CA LYS A 54 -7.28 2.05 11.03
C LYS A 54 -8.05 2.08 9.73
N ASP A 55 -9.35 1.86 9.81
CA ASP A 55 -10.28 1.99 8.69
C ASP A 55 -11.12 3.28 8.78
N LYS A 56 -11.77 3.63 7.67
CA LYS A 56 -12.62 4.83 7.56
C LYS A 56 -13.84 4.82 8.47
N SER A 57 -14.30 3.64 8.92
CA SER A 57 -15.43 3.49 9.82
C SER A 57 -15.06 3.71 11.30
N GLY A 58 -13.79 3.91 11.60
CA GLY A 58 -13.25 4.05 12.96
C GLY A 58 -12.89 2.71 13.60
N GLY A 59 -12.89 1.62 12.82
CA GLY A 59 -12.42 0.31 13.24
C GLY A 59 -10.90 0.16 13.12
N GLU A 60 -10.40 -0.95 13.64
CA GLU A 60 -9.00 -1.34 13.57
C GLU A 60 -8.91 -2.77 13.06
N GLN A 61 -7.97 -3.03 12.16
CA GLN A 61 -7.69 -4.36 11.66
C GLN A 61 -6.23 -4.74 11.88
N SER A 62 -6.01 -5.90 12.50
CA SER A 62 -4.69 -6.48 12.66
C SER A 62 -4.28 -7.21 11.39
N THR A 63 -3.09 -6.91 10.89
CA THR A 63 -2.51 -7.57 9.71
C THR A 63 -1.01 -7.77 9.90
N VAL A 64 -0.36 -8.43 8.94
CA VAL A 64 1.10 -8.58 8.90
C VAL A 64 1.62 -7.77 7.74
N ALA A 65 2.43 -6.77 8.04
CA ALA A 65 3.10 -5.97 7.02
C ALA A 65 4.53 -6.47 6.75
N VAL A 66 4.98 -6.27 5.52
CA VAL A 66 6.35 -6.49 5.09
C VAL A 66 7.01 -5.13 4.91
N PHE A 67 8.09 -4.90 5.66
CA PHE A 67 8.84 -3.65 5.63
C PHE A 67 10.15 -3.79 4.87
N ASP A 68 10.44 -2.79 4.04
CA ASP A 68 11.76 -2.49 3.51
C ASP A 68 12.16 -1.10 4.03
N MET A 69 13.29 -0.99 4.69
CA MET A 69 13.73 0.22 5.39
C MET A 69 15.18 0.55 5.02
N TYR A 70 15.41 1.75 4.51
CA TYR A 70 16.73 2.16 4.01
C TYR A 70 17.07 3.59 4.43
N VAL A 71 18.37 3.86 4.57
CA VAL A 71 18.92 5.21 4.69
C VAL A 71 20.02 5.41 3.64
N HIS A 72 20.36 6.66 3.36
CA HIS A 72 21.57 7.01 2.64
C HIS A 72 22.78 6.90 3.58
N LEU A 73 23.89 6.33 3.10
CA LEU A 73 25.12 6.22 3.85
C LEU A 73 26.24 6.98 3.10
N PRO A 74 26.74 8.10 3.66
CA PRO A 74 27.84 8.83 3.10
C PRO A 74 29.14 8.00 3.07
N HIS A 75 30.03 8.29 2.15
CA HIS A 75 31.34 7.63 2.01
C HIS A 75 32.25 7.77 3.24
N SER A 76 31.95 8.69 4.14
CA SER A 76 32.67 8.86 5.41
C SER A 76 32.45 7.73 6.42
N PHE A 77 31.43 6.88 6.20
CA PHE A 77 31.09 5.76 7.07
C PHE A 77 31.17 4.43 6.32
N LYS A 78 31.75 3.42 6.96
CA LYS A 78 31.90 2.08 6.39
C LYS A 78 30.59 1.28 6.40
N GLY A 79 29.71 1.52 7.37
CA GLY A 79 28.46 0.78 7.53
C GLY A 79 27.45 1.48 8.40
N THR A 80 26.26 0.85 8.56
CA THR A 80 25.20 1.29 9.47
C THR A 80 24.75 0.13 10.36
N HIS A 81 24.18 0.46 11.52
CA HIS A 81 23.74 -0.53 12.52
C HIS A 81 22.36 -1.11 12.16
N MET A 82 22.33 -2.31 11.60
CA MET A 82 21.09 -3.00 11.14
C MET A 82 20.10 -3.26 12.29
N SER A 83 20.59 -3.49 13.52
CA SER A 83 19.73 -3.70 14.71
C SER A 83 18.84 -2.49 15.00
N ARG A 84 19.31 -1.26 14.73
CA ARG A 84 18.56 -0.02 14.98
C ARG A 84 17.26 0.03 14.18
N PHE A 85 17.22 -0.52 12.96
CA PHE A 85 15.98 -0.59 12.17
C PHE A 85 14.94 -1.49 12.86
N VAL A 86 15.35 -2.63 13.42
CA VAL A 86 14.46 -3.54 14.14
C VAL A 86 13.97 -2.92 15.44
N GLU A 87 14.85 -2.23 16.16
CA GLU A 87 14.51 -1.51 17.39
C GLU A 87 13.43 -0.45 17.11
N ILE A 88 13.52 0.29 16.01
CA ILE A 88 12.54 1.31 15.60
C ILE A 88 11.17 0.70 15.38
N LEU A 89 11.08 -0.43 14.69
CA LEU A 89 9.81 -1.15 14.51
C LEU A 89 9.21 -1.64 15.83
N ASN A 90 10.05 -2.11 16.76
CA ASN A 90 9.62 -2.63 18.05
C ASN A 90 9.19 -1.55 19.06
N MET A 91 9.68 -0.32 18.90
CA MET A 91 9.37 0.81 19.78
C MET A 91 8.06 1.49 19.44
N ASN A 92 7.66 1.44 18.18
CA ASN A 92 6.45 2.12 17.72
C ASN A 92 5.21 1.33 18.12
N GLU A 93 4.15 2.05 18.48
CA GLU A 93 2.84 1.46 18.68
C GLU A 93 2.46 0.70 17.39
N ARG A 94 1.85 -0.47 17.54
CA ARG A 94 1.47 -1.31 16.40
C ARG A 94 0.41 -0.66 15.50
N ALA A 95 -0.28 0.39 15.98
CA ALA A 95 -1.25 1.13 15.19
C ALA A 95 -0.53 2.06 14.21
N ILE A 96 -0.58 1.71 12.91
CA ILE A 96 0.04 2.48 11.84
C ILE A 96 -1.05 3.28 11.11
N SER A 97 -0.88 4.60 11.13
CA SER A 97 -1.60 5.56 10.29
C SER A 97 -0.58 6.33 9.44
N ILE A 98 -1.04 7.18 8.55
CA ILE A 98 -0.16 8.06 7.75
C ILE A 98 0.70 8.93 8.67
N GLU A 99 0.11 9.49 9.75
CA GLU A 99 0.82 10.35 10.70
C GLU A 99 1.88 9.58 11.51
N SER A 100 1.56 8.37 11.98
CA SER A 100 2.52 7.54 12.70
C SER A 100 3.64 7.04 11.78
N PHE A 101 3.35 6.85 10.49
CA PHE A 101 4.34 6.45 9.49
C PHE A 101 5.41 7.53 9.28
N GLU A 102 5.02 8.81 9.25
CA GLU A 102 5.94 9.94 9.23
C GLU A 102 6.86 9.94 10.46
N THR A 103 6.29 9.70 11.64
CA THR A 103 7.06 9.62 12.89
C THR A 103 8.11 8.51 12.86
N VAL A 104 7.76 7.34 12.32
CA VAL A 104 8.70 6.21 12.15
C VAL A 104 9.89 6.59 11.27
N LEU A 105 9.64 7.31 10.17
CA LEU A 105 10.70 7.75 9.28
C LEU A 105 11.62 8.78 9.95
N HIS A 106 11.05 9.77 10.64
CA HIS A 106 11.84 10.77 11.34
C HIS A 106 12.70 10.15 12.45
N GLU A 107 12.16 9.21 13.21
CA GLU A 107 12.92 8.49 14.23
C GLU A 107 14.03 7.64 13.61
N MET A 108 13.74 7.00 12.46
CA MET A 108 14.73 6.21 11.72
C MET A 108 15.91 7.06 11.25
N VAL A 109 15.65 8.18 10.59
CA VAL A 109 16.68 9.09 10.09
C VAL A 109 17.52 9.65 11.25
N LYS A 110 16.86 10.04 12.35
CA LYS A 110 17.51 10.55 13.56
C LYS A 110 18.42 9.51 14.22
N ARG A 111 17.94 8.28 14.45
CA ARG A 111 18.71 7.23 15.15
C ARG A 111 19.87 6.68 14.34
N LEU A 112 19.73 6.71 13.02
CA LEU A 112 20.75 6.25 12.09
C LEU A 112 21.69 7.37 11.67
N GLU A 113 21.48 8.60 12.20
CA GLU A 113 22.29 9.79 11.90
C GLU A 113 22.42 10.04 10.38
N ALA A 114 21.29 9.77 9.66
CA ALA A 114 21.23 9.89 8.21
C ALA A 114 20.54 11.20 7.79
N ASP A 115 20.81 11.67 6.58
CA ASP A 115 20.19 12.85 5.97
C ASP A 115 18.93 12.51 5.16
N SER A 116 18.78 11.24 4.79
CA SER A 116 17.62 10.75 4.05
C SER A 116 17.25 9.33 4.46
N GLY A 117 15.95 9.01 4.32
CA GLY A 117 15.40 7.72 4.68
C GLY A 117 14.25 7.32 3.78
N TYR A 118 14.05 6.02 3.65
CA TYR A 118 13.00 5.42 2.85
C TYR A 118 12.42 4.22 3.60
N VAL A 119 11.09 4.17 3.71
CA VAL A 119 10.36 3.03 4.27
C VAL A 119 9.24 2.66 3.31
N GLU A 120 9.20 1.39 2.96
CA GLU A 120 8.11 0.78 2.21
C GLU A 120 7.45 -0.28 3.09
N MET A 121 6.14 -0.19 3.25
CA MET A 121 5.32 -1.10 4.05
C MET A 121 4.21 -1.67 3.17
N ARG A 122 4.24 -2.98 2.93
CA ARG A 122 3.25 -3.73 2.14
C ARG A 122 2.41 -4.60 3.05
N PHE A 123 1.08 -4.56 2.87
CA PHE A 123 0.16 -5.36 3.70
C PHE A 123 -1.16 -5.62 2.99
N PRO A 124 -1.84 -6.74 3.28
CA PRO A 124 -3.22 -6.95 2.88
C PRO A 124 -4.15 -6.11 3.74
N TYR A 125 -5.07 -5.41 3.10
CA TYR A 125 -6.10 -4.59 3.72
C TYR A 125 -7.48 -5.16 3.40
N PHE A 126 -8.36 -5.29 4.41
CA PHE A 126 -9.65 -5.94 4.24
C PHE A 126 -10.79 -4.93 4.32
N VAL A 127 -11.70 -4.99 3.36
CA VAL A 127 -12.93 -4.19 3.34
C VAL A 127 -14.14 -5.12 3.48
N ASN A 128 -15.03 -4.80 4.39
CA ASN A 128 -16.28 -5.54 4.56
C ASN A 128 -17.32 -5.03 3.55
N LYS A 129 -17.47 -5.77 2.45
CA LYS A 129 -18.39 -5.42 1.35
C LYS A 129 -19.75 -6.07 1.55
N SER A 130 -20.82 -5.32 1.24
CA SER A 130 -22.19 -5.82 1.20
C SER A 130 -22.59 -6.14 -0.23
N ALA A 131 -23.08 -7.36 -0.48
CA ALA A 131 -23.59 -7.75 -1.79
C ALA A 131 -24.76 -6.86 -2.22
N PRO A 132 -24.90 -6.53 -3.52
CA PRO A 132 -25.72 -5.41 -3.98
C PRO A 132 -27.23 -5.61 -3.85
N VAL A 133 -27.71 -6.86 -3.79
CA VAL A 133 -29.14 -7.20 -3.70
C VAL A 133 -29.47 -7.85 -2.36
N SER A 134 -28.73 -8.88 -1.99
CA SER A 134 -29.00 -9.65 -0.77
C SER A 134 -28.50 -8.94 0.50
N GLY A 135 -27.54 -8.01 0.36
CA GLY A 135 -26.93 -7.34 1.51
C GLY A 135 -26.01 -8.23 2.33
N VAL A 136 -25.72 -9.49 1.89
CA VAL A 136 -24.81 -10.37 2.61
C VAL A 136 -23.42 -9.77 2.64
N LYS A 137 -22.81 -9.77 3.83
CA LYS A 137 -21.51 -9.16 4.06
C LYS A 137 -20.39 -10.20 3.91
N SER A 138 -19.27 -9.77 3.34
CA SER A 138 -18.06 -10.55 3.22
C SER A 138 -16.83 -9.66 3.15
N LEU A 139 -15.71 -10.17 3.63
CA LEU A 139 -14.42 -9.49 3.47
C LEU A 139 -13.89 -9.68 2.05
N LEU A 140 -13.33 -8.60 1.50
CA LEU A 140 -12.52 -8.61 0.29
C LEU A 140 -11.18 -7.97 0.64
N ASP A 141 -10.09 -8.58 0.19
CA ASP A 141 -8.72 -8.13 0.42
C ASP A 141 -8.20 -7.29 -0.74
N TYR A 142 -7.32 -6.35 -0.38
CA TYR A 142 -6.64 -5.43 -1.28
C TYR A 142 -5.16 -5.37 -0.91
N ASP A 143 -4.28 -5.37 -1.91
CA ASP A 143 -2.86 -5.15 -1.67
C ASP A 143 -2.58 -3.65 -1.54
N VAL A 144 -2.07 -3.25 -0.38
CA VAL A 144 -1.75 -1.87 -0.06
C VAL A 144 -0.27 -1.71 0.24
N THR A 145 0.31 -0.62 -0.26
CA THR A 145 1.68 -0.24 0.05
C THR A 145 1.74 1.23 0.45
N PHE A 146 2.34 1.52 1.61
CA PHE A 146 2.75 2.87 1.97
C PHE A 146 4.24 3.01 1.72
N ILE A 147 4.62 4.09 1.02
CA ILE A 147 6.01 4.44 0.73
C ILE A 147 6.25 5.83 1.29
N GLY A 148 7.07 5.93 2.33
CA GLY A 148 7.50 7.20 2.89
C GLY A 148 8.96 7.47 2.56
N GLU A 149 9.25 8.72 2.24
CA GLU A 149 10.62 9.17 1.96
C GLU A 149 10.89 10.49 2.70
N ILE A 150 12.06 10.58 3.33
CA ILE A 150 12.64 11.85 3.79
C ILE A 150 13.84 12.13 2.90
N LYS A 151 13.80 13.25 2.20
CA LYS A 151 14.89 13.72 1.35
C LYS A 151 15.05 15.23 1.48
N ASN A 152 16.31 15.69 1.73
CA ASN A 152 16.57 17.12 1.97
C ASN A 152 15.69 17.72 3.08
N GLY A 153 15.44 16.95 4.15
CA GLY A 153 14.59 17.34 5.27
C GLY A 153 13.09 17.43 5.00
N LYS A 154 12.63 17.04 3.79
CA LYS A 154 11.21 17.03 3.41
C LYS A 154 10.67 15.62 3.42
N PHE A 155 9.58 15.43 4.16
CA PHE A 155 8.80 14.19 4.13
C PHE A 155 7.86 14.17 2.92
N SER A 156 7.70 12.99 2.33
CA SER A 156 6.70 12.70 1.33
C SER A 156 6.14 11.29 1.53
N ILE A 157 4.87 11.09 1.22
CA ILE A 157 4.22 9.79 1.34
C ILE A 157 3.46 9.45 0.05
N THR A 158 3.66 8.23 -0.41
CA THR A 158 2.94 7.65 -1.54
C THR A 158 2.11 6.47 -1.04
N VAL A 159 0.84 6.45 -1.42
CA VAL A 159 -0.08 5.33 -1.17
C VAL A 159 -0.29 4.59 -2.48
N LYS A 160 -0.03 3.27 -2.47
CA LYS A 160 -0.28 2.40 -3.61
C LYS A 160 -1.35 1.38 -3.22
N VAL A 161 -2.42 1.29 -4.02
CA VAL A 161 -3.53 0.36 -3.80
C VAL A 161 -3.80 -0.40 -5.08
N LEU A 162 -3.79 -1.73 -5.02
CA LEU A 162 -4.25 -2.60 -6.10
C LEU A 162 -5.72 -2.95 -5.84
N VAL A 163 -6.57 -2.57 -6.79
CA VAL A 163 -8.02 -2.77 -6.72
C VAL A 163 -8.45 -3.77 -7.79
N PRO A 164 -8.84 -5.00 -7.43
CA PRO A 164 -9.37 -5.97 -8.38
C PRO A 164 -10.81 -5.62 -8.74
N VAL A 165 -11.11 -5.61 -10.04
CA VAL A 165 -12.43 -5.28 -10.58
C VAL A 165 -12.80 -6.19 -11.74
N THR A 166 -14.03 -6.10 -12.23
CA THR A 166 -14.47 -6.72 -13.48
C THR A 166 -14.39 -5.71 -14.62
N SER A 167 -13.87 -6.13 -15.78
CA SER A 167 -14.02 -5.45 -17.06
C SER A 167 -14.75 -6.35 -18.07
N LEU A 168 -15.61 -5.75 -18.89
CA LEU A 168 -16.32 -6.40 -19.97
C LEU A 168 -15.97 -5.74 -21.28
N CYS A 169 -15.58 -6.55 -22.29
CA CYS A 169 -15.09 -6.05 -23.56
C CYS A 169 -16.19 -5.40 -24.40
N PRO A 170 -16.07 -4.07 -24.71
CA PRO A 170 -17.03 -3.37 -25.57
C PRO A 170 -17.08 -3.92 -27.00
N CYS A 171 -15.92 -4.38 -27.53
CA CYS A 171 -15.80 -4.93 -28.88
C CYS A 171 -16.61 -6.20 -29.03
N SER A 172 -16.41 -7.19 -28.12
CA SER A 172 -17.14 -8.45 -28.17
C SER A 172 -18.64 -8.25 -27.95
N LYS A 173 -19.02 -7.30 -27.07
CA LYS A 173 -20.43 -6.91 -26.88
C LYS A 173 -21.09 -6.44 -28.18
N LYS A 174 -20.34 -5.70 -29.02
CA LYS A 174 -20.87 -5.10 -30.26
C LYS A 174 -21.00 -6.10 -31.41
N ILE A 175 -20.09 -7.09 -31.49
CA ILE A 175 -19.99 -7.98 -32.65
C ILE A 175 -20.61 -9.37 -32.43
N SER A 176 -20.83 -9.79 -31.18
CA SER A 176 -21.33 -11.12 -30.83
C SER A 176 -22.84 -11.10 -30.66
N ASP A 177 -23.51 -12.12 -31.21
CA ASP A 177 -24.94 -12.33 -31.02
C ASP A 177 -25.30 -12.95 -29.66
N TYR A 178 -24.30 -13.49 -28.93
CA TYR A 178 -24.50 -14.24 -27.68
C TYR A 178 -23.93 -13.57 -26.43
N GLY A 179 -23.55 -12.30 -26.48
CA GLY A 179 -23.04 -11.55 -25.35
C GLY A 179 -21.59 -11.09 -25.51
N ALA A 180 -20.87 -10.95 -24.42
CA ALA A 180 -19.50 -10.45 -24.42
C ALA A 180 -18.66 -11.21 -23.40
N HIS A 181 -17.36 -11.37 -23.70
CA HIS A 181 -16.44 -11.87 -22.69
C HIS A 181 -16.16 -10.80 -21.63
N ASN A 182 -15.95 -11.25 -20.42
CA ASN A 182 -15.48 -10.45 -19.30
C ASN A 182 -14.26 -11.12 -18.65
N GLN A 183 -13.55 -10.36 -17.87
CA GLN A 183 -12.37 -10.81 -17.14
C GLN A 183 -12.19 -10.00 -15.87
N ARG A 184 -11.32 -10.51 -14.99
CA ARG A 184 -10.80 -9.74 -13.88
C ARG A 184 -9.76 -8.75 -14.42
N SER A 185 -9.76 -7.55 -13.82
CA SER A 185 -8.74 -6.53 -14.06
C SER A 185 -8.14 -6.11 -12.73
N HIS A 186 -6.86 -5.86 -12.72
CA HIS A 186 -6.17 -5.24 -11.58
C HIS A 186 -5.90 -3.79 -11.93
N VAL A 187 -6.55 -2.87 -11.23
CA VAL A 187 -6.29 -1.44 -11.33
C VAL A 187 -5.42 -1.01 -10.16
N THR A 188 -4.21 -0.56 -10.45
CA THR A 188 -3.28 -0.09 -9.43
C THR A 188 -3.20 1.44 -9.48
N VAL A 189 -3.51 2.07 -8.35
CA VAL A 189 -3.30 3.51 -8.15
C VAL A 189 -2.10 3.71 -7.25
N THR A 190 -1.09 4.44 -7.72
CA THR A 190 0.06 4.90 -6.93
C THR A 190 -0.05 6.42 -6.83
N ALA A 191 -0.36 6.94 -5.65
CA ALA A 191 -0.66 8.35 -5.43
C ALA A 191 0.32 9.00 -4.45
N LEU A 192 1.05 10.03 -4.87
CA LEU A 192 1.77 10.93 -3.99
C LEU A 192 0.74 11.89 -3.38
N ILE A 193 0.55 11.82 -2.08
CA ILE A 193 -0.48 12.59 -1.38
C ILE A 193 0.11 13.80 -0.65
N ASN A 194 -0.67 14.86 -0.56
CA ASN A 194 -0.34 16.10 0.15
C ASN A 194 -1.24 16.34 1.37
N ASP A 195 -2.29 15.53 1.52
CA ASP A 195 -3.21 15.55 2.64
C ASP A 195 -3.74 14.14 2.88
N PHE A 196 -4.36 13.91 4.04
CA PHE A 196 -4.86 12.61 4.45
C PHE A 196 -5.93 12.07 3.48
N ILE A 197 -5.77 10.80 3.08
CA ILE A 197 -6.72 10.06 2.26
C ILE A 197 -6.89 8.64 2.82
N TRP A 198 -8.14 8.18 2.94
CA TRP A 198 -8.41 6.81 3.33
C TRP A 198 -8.11 5.83 2.17
N ILE A 199 -7.66 4.62 2.51
CA ILE A 199 -7.47 3.53 1.52
C ILE A 199 -8.78 3.27 0.78
N GLU A 200 -9.90 3.28 1.50
CA GLU A 200 -11.25 3.07 0.96
C GLU A 200 -11.66 4.17 -0.01
N ASP A 201 -11.19 5.43 0.16
CA ASP A 201 -11.47 6.50 -0.82
C ASP A 201 -10.87 6.16 -2.19
N ILE A 202 -9.66 5.58 -2.22
CA ILE A 202 -9.00 5.15 -3.46
C ILE A 202 -9.71 3.92 -4.05
N ILE A 203 -10.07 2.93 -3.21
CA ILE A 203 -10.82 1.74 -3.64
C ILE A 203 -12.14 2.15 -4.28
N ASP A 204 -12.95 2.96 -3.58
CA ASP A 204 -14.25 3.45 -4.05
C ASP A 204 -14.12 4.23 -5.37
N LEU A 205 -13.07 5.05 -5.49
CA LEU A 205 -12.81 5.83 -6.69
C LEU A 205 -12.61 4.91 -7.90
N VAL A 206 -11.82 3.85 -7.74
CA VAL A 206 -11.53 2.88 -8.82
C VAL A 206 -12.76 2.04 -9.14
N GLU A 207 -13.41 1.45 -8.13
CA GLU A 207 -14.54 0.54 -8.32
C GLU A 207 -15.72 1.20 -9.05
N LYS A 208 -15.96 2.49 -8.79
CA LYS A 208 -17.00 3.28 -9.49
C LYS A 208 -16.73 3.47 -10.98
N GLN A 209 -15.49 3.33 -11.42
CA GLN A 209 -15.13 3.46 -12.85
C GLN A 209 -15.10 2.11 -13.56
N ALA A 210 -15.16 0.99 -12.85
CA ALA A 210 -15.11 -0.34 -13.42
C ALA A 210 -16.44 -0.76 -14.09
N SER A 211 -16.40 -1.82 -14.91
CA SER A 211 -17.65 -2.44 -15.40
C SER A 211 -18.49 -2.95 -14.22
N CYS A 212 -17.84 -3.57 -13.23
CA CYS A 212 -18.43 -3.88 -11.93
C CYS A 212 -17.32 -4.09 -10.90
N GLU A 213 -17.61 -3.77 -9.63
CA GLU A 213 -16.79 -4.14 -8.49
C GLU A 213 -16.86 -5.65 -8.20
N LEU A 214 -15.91 -6.15 -7.39
CA LEU A 214 -15.90 -7.53 -6.91
C LEU A 214 -16.47 -7.65 -5.49
N TYR A 215 -16.93 -8.85 -5.15
CA TYR A 215 -17.47 -9.21 -3.85
C TYR A 215 -16.93 -10.57 -3.41
N GLY A 216 -16.65 -10.76 -2.13
CA GLY A 216 -16.19 -12.04 -1.60
C GLY A 216 -17.29 -13.11 -1.52
N LEU A 217 -18.57 -12.67 -1.44
CA LEU A 217 -19.74 -13.57 -1.37
C LEU A 217 -20.92 -12.96 -2.10
N LEU A 218 -21.52 -13.75 -3.00
CA LEU A 218 -22.73 -13.39 -3.75
C LEU A 218 -23.78 -14.51 -3.62
N LYS A 219 -25.06 -14.11 -3.63
CA LYS A 219 -26.21 -14.99 -3.82
C LYS A 219 -26.70 -14.88 -5.27
N ARG A 220 -27.58 -15.78 -5.72
CA ARG A 220 -28.10 -15.78 -7.10
C ARG A 220 -28.65 -14.43 -7.59
N PRO A 221 -29.43 -13.68 -6.79
CA PRO A 221 -29.87 -12.33 -7.20
C PRO A 221 -28.71 -11.35 -7.39
N ASP A 222 -27.65 -11.49 -6.56
CA ASP A 222 -26.46 -10.66 -6.67
C ASP A 222 -25.66 -11.01 -7.94
N GLU A 223 -25.51 -12.31 -8.24
CA GLU A 223 -24.84 -12.79 -9.48
C GLU A 223 -25.52 -12.20 -10.73
N LYS A 224 -26.88 -12.24 -10.75
CA LYS A 224 -27.66 -11.61 -11.81
C LYS A 224 -27.31 -10.13 -11.93
N PHE A 225 -27.37 -9.39 -10.81
CA PHE A 225 -27.11 -7.96 -10.76
C PHE A 225 -25.71 -7.61 -11.26
N VAL A 226 -24.65 -8.27 -10.77
CA VAL A 226 -23.26 -7.95 -11.16
C VAL A 226 -22.99 -8.29 -12.60
N THR A 227 -23.61 -9.37 -13.12
CA THR A 227 -23.51 -9.77 -14.54
C THR A 227 -24.14 -8.72 -15.44
N GLU A 228 -25.37 -8.28 -15.14
CA GLU A 228 -26.10 -7.27 -15.91
C GLU A 228 -25.39 -5.91 -15.82
N ARG A 229 -24.97 -5.49 -14.63
CA ARG A 229 -24.23 -4.24 -14.42
C ARG A 229 -22.93 -4.22 -15.22
N ALA A 230 -22.14 -5.30 -15.19
CA ALA A 230 -20.92 -5.38 -15.99
C ALA A 230 -21.22 -5.29 -17.49
N TYR A 231 -22.29 -5.96 -17.94
CA TYR A 231 -22.72 -5.93 -19.34
C TYR A 231 -23.14 -4.54 -19.78
N ASP A 232 -23.80 -3.77 -18.92
CA ASP A 232 -24.27 -2.39 -19.22
C ASP A 232 -23.13 -1.37 -19.17
N ASN A 233 -22.01 -1.68 -18.50
CA ASN A 233 -20.85 -0.82 -18.35
C ASN A 233 -19.57 -1.37 -19.01
N PRO A 234 -19.55 -1.64 -20.33
CA PRO A 234 -18.37 -2.18 -20.99
C PRO A 234 -17.22 -1.15 -20.96
N LYS A 235 -16.00 -1.63 -20.72
CA LYS A 235 -14.79 -0.81 -20.59
C LYS A 235 -13.60 -1.46 -21.29
N PHE A 236 -12.94 -0.72 -22.18
CA PHE A 236 -11.58 -1.04 -22.62
C PHE A 236 -10.58 -0.77 -21.49
N VAL A 237 -9.39 -1.37 -21.56
CA VAL A 237 -8.30 -1.09 -20.61
C VAL A 237 -7.91 0.40 -20.64
N GLU A 238 -7.98 1.04 -21.83
CA GLU A 238 -7.73 2.46 -22.03
C GLU A 238 -8.81 3.34 -21.40
N ASP A 239 -10.08 2.93 -21.46
CA ASP A 239 -11.18 3.67 -20.81
C ASP A 239 -11.03 3.62 -19.30
N MET A 240 -10.66 2.46 -18.76
CA MET A 240 -10.43 2.26 -17.32
C MET A 240 -9.41 3.26 -16.78
N VAL A 241 -8.22 3.32 -17.39
CA VAL A 241 -7.17 4.23 -16.89
C VAL A 241 -7.52 5.70 -17.12
N ARG A 242 -8.27 6.06 -18.20
CA ARG A 242 -8.73 7.43 -18.43
C ARG A 242 -9.77 7.88 -17.43
N ASP A 243 -10.76 7.04 -17.14
CA ASP A 243 -11.83 7.35 -16.19
C ASP A 243 -11.29 7.49 -14.77
N VAL A 244 -10.43 6.57 -14.33
CA VAL A 244 -9.75 6.66 -13.03
C VAL A 244 -8.85 7.90 -12.98
N ALA A 245 -8.04 8.16 -14.01
CA ALA A 245 -7.18 9.35 -14.09
C ALA A 245 -7.97 10.65 -14.04
N SER A 246 -9.17 10.70 -14.65
CA SER A 246 -10.06 11.85 -14.57
C SER A 246 -10.47 12.16 -13.14
N GLN A 247 -10.82 11.13 -12.34
CA GLN A 247 -11.15 11.29 -10.93
C GLN A 247 -9.93 11.71 -10.10
N LEU A 248 -8.76 11.09 -10.33
CA LEU A 248 -7.51 11.45 -9.66
C LEU A 248 -7.07 12.90 -9.97
N ASN A 249 -7.37 13.41 -11.17
CA ASN A 249 -7.14 14.82 -11.50
C ASN A 249 -7.98 15.78 -10.66
N ALA A 250 -9.22 15.41 -10.36
CA ALA A 250 -10.13 16.21 -9.53
C ALA A 250 -9.82 16.11 -8.02
N GLU A 251 -9.15 15.05 -7.56
CA GLU A 251 -8.82 14.83 -6.14
C GLU A 251 -7.67 15.76 -5.70
N LYS A 252 -7.99 16.75 -4.87
CA LYS A 252 -7.05 17.80 -4.45
C LYS A 252 -5.96 17.31 -3.49
N ARG A 253 -6.23 16.20 -2.77
CA ARG A 253 -5.29 15.60 -1.81
C ARG A 253 -4.15 14.83 -2.50
N ILE A 254 -4.17 14.70 -3.83
CA ILE A 254 -3.17 13.99 -4.63
C ILE A 254 -2.38 15.00 -5.46
N ASP A 255 -1.06 15.01 -5.31
CA ASP A 255 -0.13 15.86 -6.04
C ASP A 255 0.37 15.23 -7.34
N ALA A 256 0.60 13.92 -7.33
CA ALA A 256 1.02 13.15 -8.50
C ALA A 256 0.46 11.73 -8.40
N TYR A 257 0.27 11.07 -9.55
CA TYR A 257 -0.21 9.70 -9.56
C TYR A 257 0.30 8.92 -10.77
N ILE A 258 0.32 7.60 -10.60
CA ILE A 258 0.37 6.60 -11.66
C ILE A 258 -0.88 5.74 -11.51
N VAL A 259 -1.63 5.55 -12.58
CA VAL A 259 -2.72 4.59 -12.66
C VAL A 259 -2.41 3.57 -13.75
N GLU A 260 -2.46 2.30 -13.38
CA GLU A 260 -2.20 1.16 -14.26
C GLU A 260 -3.44 0.26 -14.25
N SER A 261 -3.77 -0.32 -15.38
CA SER A 261 -4.79 -1.37 -15.47
C SER A 261 -4.23 -2.54 -16.26
N GLU A 262 -4.33 -3.74 -15.69
CA GLU A 262 -4.03 -5.01 -16.32
C GLU A 262 -5.30 -5.84 -16.40
N ASN A 263 -5.77 -6.12 -17.62
CA ASN A 263 -6.91 -6.98 -17.89
C ASN A 263 -6.42 -8.41 -18.18
N PHE A 264 -6.82 -9.38 -17.37
CA PHE A 264 -6.51 -10.79 -17.59
C PHE A 264 -7.45 -11.37 -18.63
N GLU A 265 -7.13 -11.13 -19.91
CA GLU A 265 -7.99 -11.44 -21.06
C GLU A 265 -8.42 -12.91 -21.07
N SER A 266 -9.75 -13.14 -21.07
CA SER A 266 -10.30 -14.50 -20.98
C SER A 266 -10.21 -15.31 -22.29
N ILE A 267 -9.99 -14.64 -23.42
CA ILE A 267 -9.90 -15.24 -24.76
C ILE A 267 -8.48 -15.20 -25.36
N HIS A 268 -7.51 -14.61 -24.63
CA HIS A 268 -6.11 -14.48 -25.07
C HIS A 268 -5.15 -15.04 -24.01
N ASN A 269 -3.98 -15.48 -24.46
CA ASN A 269 -2.92 -15.96 -23.57
C ASN A 269 -1.95 -14.84 -23.12
N HIS A 270 -2.43 -13.60 -23.11
CA HIS A 270 -1.72 -12.42 -22.61
C HIS A 270 -2.71 -11.46 -21.96
N SER A 271 -2.21 -10.58 -21.11
CA SER A 271 -2.99 -9.49 -20.53
C SER A 271 -2.97 -8.27 -21.45
N ALA A 272 -4.04 -7.48 -21.44
CA ALA A 272 -4.02 -6.11 -21.97
C ALA A 272 -3.59 -5.16 -20.84
N TYR A 273 -2.81 -4.15 -21.17
CA TYR A 273 -2.24 -3.23 -20.18
C TYR A 273 -2.28 -1.78 -20.66
N ALA A 274 -2.62 -0.88 -19.75
CA ALA A 274 -2.55 0.56 -19.98
C ALA A 274 -2.05 1.29 -18.73
N LEU A 275 -1.36 2.42 -18.92
CA LEU A 275 -0.84 3.27 -17.85
C LEU A 275 -1.01 4.74 -18.19
N ILE A 276 -1.38 5.54 -17.17
CA ILE A 276 -1.30 7.00 -17.20
C ILE A 276 -0.48 7.45 -15.98
N GLU A 277 0.51 8.31 -16.22
CA GLU A 277 1.30 8.98 -15.20
C GLU A 277 1.11 10.49 -15.29
N LYS A 278 0.92 11.16 -14.15
CA LYS A 278 0.77 12.63 -14.10
C LYS A 278 1.29 13.21 -12.79
N ASP A 279 2.12 14.24 -12.92
CA ASP A 279 2.53 15.12 -11.84
C ASP A 279 1.75 16.46 -11.95
N LYS A 280 0.78 16.67 -11.05
CA LYS A 280 -0.11 17.84 -11.05
C LYS A 280 0.58 19.11 -10.57
N ARG A 281 1.74 18.99 -9.89
CA ARG A 281 2.55 20.12 -9.41
C ARG A 281 3.23 20.88 -10.54
N LYS A 282 3.49 20.21 -11.69
CA LYS A 282 4.13 20.81 -12.87
C LYS A 282 3.22 21.75 -13.66
N ASN A 283 1.93 21.78 -13.34
CA ASN A 283 0.92 22.59 -14.03
C ASN A 283 0.34 23.71 -13.14
N LYS A 284 1.01 24.02 -12.02
CA LYS A 284 0.66 25.15 -11.13
C LYS A 284 1.58 26.33 -11.32
#